data_fde045b36f5a4a64b0e5e7ef1ecc2b41
#
_entry.id   fde045b36f5a4a64b0e5e7ef1ecc2b41
#
_cell.length_a   1.000
_cell.length_b   1.000
_cell.length_c   1.000
_cell.angle_alpha   90.00
_cell.angle_beta   90.00
_cell.angle_gamma   90.00
#
_symmetry.space_group_name_H-M   'P 1'
#
loop_
_entity.id
_entity.type
_entity.pdbx_description
1 polymer ?
#
loop_
_entity_poly.entity_id
_entity_poly.type
_entity_poly.pdbx_seq_one_letter_code
_entity_poly.pdbx_strand_id
1 'polypeptide(L)'
;MAQINGNLVCMATLGLIEYGAASPEVRAVYDDIMATRKTDWINNFWKAIANDLRTLRRTWASIREIMSPGALDALTKEMIYVAVSTTNQCGYCIASHTAAARKAGMTEAMFAELIAVVGMANETNRLASGYQVEIDEKFLTS
;
A
#
# COMPACT_ATOMS: atom_id res chain seq x y z
N MET A 1 -8.47 -21.55 -0.49
CA MET A 1 -9.34 -20.39 -0.31
C MET A 1 -10.62 -20.86 0.38
N ALA A 2 -10.98 -20.27 1.50
CA ALA A 2 -12.25 -20.57 2.17
C ALA A 2 -13.31 -19.56 1.71
N GLN A 3 -14.53 -20.01 1.44
CA GLN A 3 -15.67 -19.14 1.16
C GLN A 3 -16.43 -18.89 2.45
N ILE A 4 -16.58 -17.64 2.83
CA ILE A 4 -17.48 -17.21 3.90
C ILE A 4 -18.49 -16.24 3.26
N ASN A 5 -19.77 -16.57 3.33
CA ASN A 5 -20.89 -15.78 2.78
C ASN A 5 -20.74 -15.40 1.29
N GLY A 6 -20.25 -16.31 0.45
CA GLY A 6 -20.13 -16.11 -0.99
C GLY A 6 -18.93 -15.26 -1.43
N ASN A 7 -18.16 -14.67 -0.51
CA ASN A 7 -16.95 -13.91 -0.82
C ASN A 7 -15.70 -14.79 -0.69
N LEU A 8 -14.80 -14.68 -1.68
CA LEU A 8 -13.47 -15.28 -1.59
C LEU A 8 -12.68 -14.55 -0.50
N VAL A 9 -12.45 -15.22 0.63
CA VAL A 9 -11.53 -14.72 1.66
C VAL A 9 -10.13 -15.20 1.33
N CYS A 10 -9.22 -14.27 1.02
CA CYS A 10 -7.81 -14.58 0.90
C CYS A 10 -7.27 -14.88 2.29
N MET A 11 -6.92 -16.13 2.56
CA MET A 11 -6.28 -16.53 3.82
C MET A 11 -4.78 -16.29 3.72
N ALA A 12 -4.18 -15.80 4.82
CA ALA A 12 -2.73 -15.66 4.91
C ALA A 12 -2.06 -17.05 4.75
N THR A 13 -0.95 -17.11 4.01
CA THR A 13 -0.19 -18.34 3.77
C THR A 13 0.44 -18.86 5.07
N LEU A 14 0.85 -17.96 5.97
CA LEU A 14 1.28 -18.24 7.34
C LEU A 14 0.28 -17.65 8.33
N GLY A 15 0.26 -18.18 9.54
CA GLY A 15 -0.59 -17.65 10.61
C GLY A 15 -0.28 -16.18 10.91
N LEU A 16 -1.28 -15.44 11.32
CA LEU A 16 -1.12 -14.07 11.79
C LEU A 16 -0.59 -14.07 13.23
N ILE A 17 0.48 -13.32 13.50
CA ILE A 17 1.01 -13.16 14.85
C ILE A 17 0.19 -12.08 15.56
N GLU A 18 -0.77 -12.51 16.37
CA GLU A 18 -1.58 -11.62 17.18
C GLU A 18 -0.74 -10.92 18.26
N TYR A 19 -1.13 -9.71 18.69
CA TYR A 19 -0.37 -8.93 19.68
C TYR A 19 -0.09 -9.72 20.97
N GLY A 20 -1.09 -10.45 21.48
CA GLY A 20 -0.94 -11.27 22.68
C GLY A 20 0.02 -12.46 22.56
N ALA A 21 0.19 -12.98 21.34
CA ALA A 21 1.06 -14.11 21.02
C ALA A 21 2.45 -13.67 20.50
N ALA A 22 2.65 -12.38 20.28
CA ALA A 22 3.90 -11.84 19.73
C ALA A 22 5.04 -11.88 20.75
N SER A 23 6.26 -12.08 20.26
CA SER A 23 7.48 -11.95 21.10
C SER A 23 7.65 -10.49 21.57
N PRO A 24 8.43 -10.23 22.64
CA PRO A 24 8.70 -8.87 23.09
C PRO A 24 9.25 -7.97 21.97
N GLU A 25 10.10 -8.48 21.10
CA GLU A 25 10.70 -7.73 19.99
C GLU A 25 9.68 -7.39 18.90
N VAL A 26 8.75 -8.29 18.60
CA VAL A 26 7.63 -8.02 17.66
C VAL A 26 6.67 -7.01 18.27
N ARG A 27 6.32 -7.15 19.56
CA ARG A 27 5.46 -6.18 20.26
C ARG A 27 6.05 -4.77 20.23
N ALA A 28 7.35 -4.62 20.47
CA ALA A 28 7.99 -3.31 20.41
C ALA A 28 7.81 -2.63 19.03
N VAL A 29 7.83 -3.40 17.93
CA VAL A 29 7.53 -2.85 16.60
C VAL A 29 6.06 -2.52 16.45
N TYR A 30 5.16 -3.36 16.96
CA TYR A 30 3.71 -3.09 16.93
C TYR A 30 3.35 -1.83 17.73
N ASP A 31 3.97 -1.63 18.90
CA ASP A 31 3.76 -0.46 19.72
C ASP A 31 4.21 0.82 19.00
N ASP A 32 5.37 0.78 18.33
CA ASP A 32 5.86 1.90 17.52
C ASP A 32 4.94 2.20 16.32
N ILE A 33 4.41 1.16 15.65
CA ILE A 33 3.41 1.30 14.59
C ILE A 33 2.15 1.98 15.12
N MET A 34 1.60 1.48 16.23
CA MET A 34 0.36 2.00 16.82
C MET A 34 0.54 3.45 17.28
N ALA A 35 1.63 3.74 17.95
CA ALA A 35 1.95 5.09 18.41
C ALA A 35 2.10 6.07 17.24
N THR A 36 2.85 5.69 16.20
CA THR A 36 3.09 6.53 15.02
C THR A 36 1.80 6.78 14.22
N ARG A 37 0.98 5.77 14.06
CA ARG A 37 -0.29 5.85 13.30
C ARG A 37 -1.48 6.35 14.12
N LYS A 38 -1.28 6.56 15.43
CA LYS A 38 -2.32 6.98 16.37
C LYS A 38 -3.55 6.05 16.32
N THR A 39 -3.29 4.76 16.48
CA THR A 39 -4.30 3.69 16.47
C THR A 39 -4.05 2.73 17.63
N ASP A 40 -5.06 1.98 18.03
CA ASP A 40 -5.02 1.00 19.11
C ASP A 40 -5.02 -0.46 18.62
N TRP A 41 -4.84 -0.66 17.30
CA TRP A 41 -4.85 -1.98 16.68
C TRP A 41 -3.76 -2.16 15.62
N ILE A 42 -3.38 -3.42 15.39
CA ILE A 42 -2.44 -3.83 14.35
C ILE A 42 -3.19 -4.51 13.21
N ASN A 43 -3.00 -4.04 11.99
CA ASN A 43 -3.61 -4.64 10.82
C ASN A 43 -2.93 -5.96 10.39
N ASN A 44 -3.65 -6.76 9.62
CA ASN A 44 -3.22 -8.10 9.22
C ASN A 44 -1.92 -8.14 8.42
N PHE A 45 -1.59 -7.09 7.67
CA PHE A 45 -0.31 -7.02 6.95
C PHE A 45 0.88 -7.13 7.92
N TRP A 46 0.88 -6.34 9.00
CA TRP A 46 1.94 -6.37 9.99
C TRP A 46 1.99 -7.70 10.74
N LYS A 47 0.82 -8.26 11.08
CA LYS A 47 0.72 -9.57 11.73
C LYS A 47 1.25 -10.70 10.83
N ALA A 48 1.04 -10.61 9.52
CA ALA A 48 1.53 -11.60 8.57
C ALA A 48 3.06 -11.55 8.42
N ILE A 49 3.65 -10.36 8.23
CA ILE A 49 5.10 -10.22 8.06
C ILE A 49 5.88 -10.34 9.37
N ALA A 50 5.20 -10.31 10.52
CA ALA A 50 5.81 -10.55 11.83
C ALA A 50 6.34 -11.99 12.00
N ASN A 51 6.00 -12.91 11.12
CA ASN A 51 6.64 -14.24 11.04
C ASN A 51 8.15 -14.17 10.74
N ASP A 52 8.64 -13.04 10.20
CA ASP A 52 10.07 -12.73 10.14
C ASP A 52 10.33 -11.32 10.71
N LEU A 53 10.92 -11.27 11.90
CA LEU A 53 11.22 -10.03 12.62
C LEU A 53 12.10 -9.06 11.80
N ARG A 54 13.04 -9.55 11.00
CA ARG A 54 13.91 -8.71 10.18
C ARG A 54 13.12 -8.03 9.08
N THR A 55 12.24 -8.76 8.42
CA THR A 55 11.32 -8.19 7.42
C THR A 55 10.36 -7.19 8.05
N LEU A 56 9.76 -7.51 9.20
CA LEU A 56 8.89 -6.58 9.93
C LEU A 56 9.59 -5.25 10.23
N ARG A 57 10.77 -5.30 10.84
CA ARG A 57 11.55 -4.10 11.21
C ARG A 57 11.94 -3.27 10.00
N ARG A 58 12.50 -3.89 8.97
CA ARG A 58 12.92 -3.21 7.74
C ARG A 58 11.76 -2.54 7.03
N THR A 59 10.66 -3.28 6.87
CA THR A 59 9.47 -2.76 6.19
C THR A 59 8.86 -1.60 6.96
N TRP A 60 8.75 -1.72 8.28
CA TRP A 60 8.24 -0.61 9.11
C TRP A 60 9.13 0.63 9.03
N ALA A 61 10.44 0.46 9.18
CA ALA A 61 11.40 1.58 9.09
C ALA A 61 11.27 2.31 7.74
N SER A 62 11.23 1.56 6.63
CA SER A 62 11.08 2.12 5.28
C SER A 62 9.75 2.87 5.11
N ILE A 63 8.63 2.26 5.52
CA ILE A 63 7.32 2.92 5.39
C ILE A 63 7.26 4.18 6.26
N ARG A 64 7.73 4.13 7.50
CA ARG A 64 7.75 5.28 8.41
C ARG A 64 8.56 6.44 7.83
N GLU A 65 9.72 6.15 7.24
CA GLU A 65 10.57 7.15 6.61
C GLU A 65 9.91 7.75 5.37
N ILE A 66 9.48 6.91 4.43
CA ILE A 66 8.95 7.34 3.12
C ILE A 66 7.62 8.07 3.27
N MET A 67 6.73 7.61 4.17
CA MET A 67 5.41 8.21 4.36
C MET A 67 5.42 9.41 5.33
N SER A 68 6.56 9.74 5.94
CA SER A 68 6.71 10.94 6.78
C SER A 68 6.56 12.23 5.94
N PRO A 69 6.24 13.39 6.55
CA PRO A 69 6.14 14.66 5.83
C PRO A 69 7.42 14.97 5.02
N GLY A 70 7.25 15.43 3.79
CA GLY A 70 8.33 15.74 2.85
C GLY A 70 7.83 16.67 1.74
N ALA A 71 8.47 16.63 0.58
CA ALA A 71 8.07 17.41 -0.59
C ALA A 71 6.67 17.07 -1.11
N LEU A 72 6.25 15.82 -0.95
CA LEU A 72 4.88 15.39 -1.23
C LEU A 72 4.08 15.37 0.08
N ASP A 73 2.85 15.86 0.04
CA ASP A 73 1.92 15.77 1.16
C ASP A 73 1.39 14.34 1.37
N ALA A 74 0.75 14.12 2.53
CA ALA A 74 0.26 12.80 2.90
C ALA A 74 -0.80 12.25 1.92
N LEU A 75 -1.70 13.11 1.43
CA LEU A 75 -2.74 12.70 0.49
C LEU A 75 -2.13 12.24 -0.82
N THR A 76 -1.19 13.01 -1.37
CA THR A 76 -0.49 12.67 -2.61
C THR A 76 0.24 11.32 -2.48
N LYS A 77 0.94 11.08 -1.35
CA LYS A 77 1.64 9.80 -1.11
C LYS A 77 0.67 8.61 -1.07
N GLU A 78 -0.47 8.77 -0.39
CA GLU A 78 -1.49 7.71 -0.33
C GLU A 78 -2.13 7.46 -1.70
N MET A 79 -2.43 8.51 -2.48
CA MET A 79 -2.96 8.37 -3.84
C MET A 79 -1.99 7.66 -4.78
N ILE A 80 -0.69 7.98 -4.71
CA ILE A 80 0.36 7.25 -5.45
C ILE A 80 0.37 5.77 -5.04
N TYR A 81 0.27 5.50 -3.74
CA TYR A 81 0.24 4.12 -3.25
C TYR A 81 -0.98 3.35 -3.79
N VAL A 82 -2.17 3.97 -3.80
CA VAL A 82 -3.39 3.39 -4.40
C VAL A 82 -3.19 3.10 -5.89
N ALA A 83 -2.60 4.03 -6.65
CA ALA A 83 -2.33 3.88 -8.08
C ALA A 83 -1.42 2.67 -8.36
N VAL A 84 -0.30 2.58 -7.64
CA VAL A 84 0.65 1.47 -7.76
C VAL A 84 0.00 0.14 -7.35
N SER A 85 -0.77 0.15 -6.26
CA SER A 85 -1.45 -1.05 -5.76
C SER A 85 -2.52 -1.56 -6.73
N THR A 86 -3.22 -0.64 -7.41
CA THR A 86 -4.21 -0.98 -8.44
C THR A 86 -3.53 -1.62 -9.64
N THR A 87 -2.44 -1.05 -10.12
CA THR A 87 -1.64 -1.62 -11.23
C THR A 87 -1.09 -3.01 -10.88
N ASN A 88 -0.62 -3.20 -9.64
CA ASN A 88 -0.08 -4.46 -9.13
C ASN A 88 -1.16 -5.45 -8.64
N GLN A 89 -2.43 -5.10 -8.70
CA GLN A 89 -3.58 -5.93 -8.29
C GLN A 89 -3.52 -6.38 -6.82
N CYS A 90 -2.96 -5.55 -5.92
CA CYS A 90 -2.93 -5.83 -4.50
C CYS A 90 -4.22 -5.38 -3.81
N GLY A 91 -5.24 -6.23 -3.75
CA GLY A 91 -6.53 -5.89 -3.15
C GLY A 91 -6.44 -5.40 -1.70
N TYR A 92 -5.58 -6.02 -0.88
CA TYR A 92 -5.34 -5.57 0.49
C TYR A 92 -4.77 -4.13 0.53
N CYS A 93 -3.78 -3.85 -0.32
CA CYS A 93 -3.12 -2.54 -0.36
C CYS A 93 -4.08 -1.47 -0.89
N ILE A 94 -4.88 -1.78 -1.92
CA ILE A 94 -5.93 -0.87 -2.42
C ILE A 94 -6.87 -0.49 -1.29
N ALA A 95 -7.42 -1.47 -0.56
CA ALA A 95 -8.37 -1.20 0.52
C ALA A 95 -7.75 -0.35 1.63
N SER A 96 -6.55 -0.71 2.12
CA SER A 96 -5.91 -0.04 3.25
C SER A 96 -5.47 1.38 2.91
N HIS A 97 -4.88 1.62 1.72
CA HIS A 97 -4.40 2.93 1.31
C HIS A 97 -5.52 3.83 0.79
N THR A 98 -6.60 3.29 0.22
CA THR A 98 -7.82 4.06 -0.05
C THR A 98 -8.43 4.61 1.24
N ALA A 99 -8.50 3.79 2.30
CA ALA A 99 -8.97 4.26 3.61
C ALA A 99 -8.07 5.36 4.19
N ALA A 100 -6.74 5.20 4.07
CA ALA A 100 -5.77 6.20 4.52
C ALA A 100 -5.87 7.50 3.71
N ALA A 101 -6.00 7.41 2.38
CA ALA A 101 -6.18 8.55 1.50
C ALA A 101 -7.48 9.33 1.81
N ARG A 102 -8.60 8.63 2.07
CA ARG A 102 -9.85 9.27 2.51
C ARG A 102 -9.67 10.01 3.84
N LYS A 103 -8.96 9.41 4.80
CA LYS A 103 -8.62 10.08 6.06
C LYS A 103 -7.74 11.31 5.85
N ALA A 104 -6.90 11.31 4.81
CA ALA A 104 -6.07 12.44 4.41
C ALA A 104 -6.81 13.48 3.54
N GLY A 105 -8.09 13.28 3.21
CA GLY A 105 -8.94 14.23 2.50
C GLY A 105 -9.29 13.86 1.06
N MET A 106 -9.02 12.62 0.62
CA MET A 106 -9.45 12.16 -0.71
C MET A 106 -10.98 12.09 -0.80
N THR A 107 -11.55 12.81 -1.75
CA THR A 107 -12.98 12.75 -2.07
C THR A 107 -13.30 11.59 -3.01
N GLU A 108 -14.57 11.22 -3.13
CA GLU A 108 -15.02 10.21 -4.10
C GLU A 108 -14.73 10.64 -5.56
N ALA A 109 -14.83 11.93 -5.87
CA ALA A 109 -14.47 12.46 -7.17
C ALA A 109 -12.97 12.28 -7.47
N MET A 110 -12.10 12.61 -6.51
CA MET A 110 -10.66 12.39 -6.63
C MET A 110 -10.33 10.89 -6.80
N PHE A 111 -11.01 10.01 -6.08
CA PHE A 111 -10.81 8.57 -6.24
C PHE A 111 -11.22 8.10 -7.64
N ALA A 112 -12.36 8.57 -8.17
CA ALA A 112 -12.82 8.23 -9.50
C ALA A 112 -11.82 8.68 -10.58
N GLU A 113 -11.32 9.92 -10.49
CA GLU A 113 -10.30 10.44 -11.41
C GLU A 113 -8.97 9.68 -11.29
N LEU A 114 -8.53 9.36 -10.06
CA LEU A 114 -7.33 8.54 -9.84
C LEU A 114 -7.43 7.21 -10.57
N ILE A 115 -8.55 6.49 -10.43
CA ILE A 115 -8.74 5.19 -11.08
C ILE A 115 -8.84 5.33 -12.60
N ALA A 116 -9.46 6.40 -13.12
CA ALA A 116 -9.49 6.68 -14.55
C ALA A 116 -8.08 6.92 -15.12
N VAL A 117 -7.25 7.70 -14.41
CA VAL A 117 -5.83 7.92 -14.78
C VAL A 117 -5.05 6.61 -14.77
N VAL A 118 -5.21 5.78 -13.72
CA VAL A 118 -4.54 4.48 -13.62
C VAL A 118 -4.93 3.56 -14.77
N GLY A 119 -6.22 3.50 -15.12
CA GLY A 119 -6.72 2.69 -16.23
C GLY A 119 -6.12 3.12 -17.56
N MET A 120 -6.20 4.42 -17.88
CA MET A 120 -5.64 5.01 -19.10
C MET A 120 -4.11 4.82 -19.17
N ALA A 121 -3.39 5.06 -18.07
CA ALA A 121 -1.95 4.89 -18.03
C ALA A 121 -1.53 3.43 -18.24
N ASN A 122 -2.24 2.47 -17.66
CA ASN A 122 -1.98 1.05 -17.90
C ASN A 122 -2.20 0.67 -19.38
N GLU A 123 -3.23 1.21 -20.05
CA GLU A 123 -3.47 1.01 -21.48
C GLU A 123 -2.31 1.59 -22.30
N THR A 124 -2.01 2.89 -22.15
CA THR A 124 -1.01 3.58 -22.94
C THR A 124 0.40 3.00 -22.74
N ASN A 125 0.75 2.61 -21.52
CA ASN A 125 2.05 1.96 -21.24
C ASN A 125 2.17 0.62 -21.98
N ARG A 126 1.09 -0.16 -22.07
CA ARG A 126 1.09 -1.42 -22.84
C ARG A 126 1.21 -1.18 -24.34
N LEU A 127 0.53 -0.16 -24.86
CA LEU A 127 0.63 0.24 -26.28
C LEU A 127 2.04 0.71 -26.60
N ALA A 128 2.61 1.61 -25.80
CA ALA A 128 3.97 2.10 -26.00
C ALA A 128 5.00 0.97 -25.98
N SER A 129 4.89 0.06 -25.00
CA SER A 129 5.78 -1.10 -24.89
C SER A 129 5.57 -2.10 -26.04
N GLY A 130 4.31 -2.38 -26.42
CA GLY A 130 3.99 -3.33 -27.50
C GLY A 130 4.43 -2.86 -28.86
N TYR A 131 4.35 -1.56 -29.12
CA TYR A 131 4.84 -0.95 -30.34
C TYR A 131 6.34 -0.59 -30.29
N GLN A 132 7.01 -0.80 -29.15
CA GLN A 132 8.43 -0.44 -28.96
C GLN A 132 8.72 1.02 -29.37
N VAL A 133 7.86 1.94 -28.90
CA VAL A 133 7.95 3.36 -29.26
C VAL A 133 9.30 3.94 -28.82
N GLU A 134 10.04 4.53 -29.75
CA GLU A 134 11.29 5.22 -29.45
C GLU A 134 11.06 6.48 -28.62
N ILE A 135 12.02 6.79 -27.74
CA ILE A 135 11.94 7.99 -26.90
C ILE A 135 12.29 9.22 -27.74
N ASP A 136 11.41 10.22 -27.74
CA ASP A 136 11.65 11.48 -28.42
C ASP A 136 12.85 12.22 -27.82
N GLU A 137 13.78 12.70 -28.67
CA GLU A 137 14.98 13.43 -28.23
C GLU A 137 14.64 14.63 -27.32
N LYS A 138 13.50 15.28 -27.56
CA LYS A 138 13.03 16.42 -26.75
C LYS A 138 12.83 16.08 -25.26
N PHE A 139 12.54 14.84 -24.93
CA PHE A 139 12.37 14.40 -23.54
C PHE A 139 13.71 14.14 -22.84
N LEU A 140 14.80 14.02 -23.61
CA LEU A 140 16.14 13.72 -23.09
C LEU A 140 16.94 14.99 -22.77
N THR A 141 16.46 16.16 -23.20
CA THR A 141 17.15 17.46 -23.07
C THR A 141 16.53 18.44 -22.09
N SER A 142 15.63 17.95 -21.21
CA SER A 142 14.89 18.76 -20.23
C SER A 142 15.56 18.75 -18.87
#